data_1229ac5be07ef40031adfde61469907c
#
_entry.id   1229ac5be07ef40031adfde61469907c
#
_cell.length_a   1.000
_cell.length_b   1.000
_cell.length_c   1.000
_cell.angle_alpha   90.00
_cell.angle_beta   90.00
_cell.angle_gamma   90.00
#
_symmetry.space_group_name_H-M   'P 1'
#
loop_
_entity.id
_entity.type
_entity.pdbx_description
1 polymer ?
#
loop_
_entity_poly.entity_id
_entity_poly.type
_entity_poly.pdbx_seq_one_letter_code
_entity_poly.pdbx_strand_id
1 'polypeptide(L)'
;DEGEPGTFKDRRYLENDPHRTLEGMLIAAWAVGAEDCYFYLRDEYPEIRHILEEEISCIETEGLVAHTRIHLRRGAGAYICGEESAMIESIEGKRGYPRHRPPYVAQVGVFNRPTLVNNIETLFWIRDIIEKGPEWYNEQGKEEHAGFRSYSVSGRVKKPGVKMAPAGITVKELIEDYC
;
A
#
# COMPACT_ATOMS: atom_id res chain seq x y z
N ASP A 1 -5.24 -4.51 0.01
CA ASP A 1 -5.78 -5.75 -0.58
C ASP A 1 -5.54 -5.75 -2.09
N GLU A 2 -4.62 -6.57 -2.55
CA GLU A 2 -4.24 -6.70 -3.96
C GLU A 2 -5.08 -7.79 -4.63
N GLY A 3 -6.38 -7.53 -4.77
CA GLY A 3 -7.37 -8.52 -5.26
C GLY A 3 -7.52 -8.62 -6.78
N GLU A 4 -7.00 -7.66 -7.56
CA GLU A 4 -7.11 -7.65 -9.02
C GLU A 4 -6.37 -8.84 -9.66
N PRO A 5 -7.03 -9.68 -10.48
CA PRO A 5 -6.38 -10.80 -11.14
C PRO A 5 -5.18 -10.38 -11.99
N GLY A 6 -4.04 -11.04 -11.78
CA GLY A 6 -2.79 -10.72 -12.48
C GLY A 6 -1.94 -9.63 -11.82
N THR A 7 -2.38 -9.04 -10.70
CA THR A 7 -1.61 -8.05 -9.95
C THR A 7 -0.82 -8.71 -8.82
N PHE A 8 0.47 -8.40 -8.73
CA PHE A 8 1.38 -8.91 -7.69
C PHE A 8 2.50 -7.91 -7.34
N LYS A 9 2.26 -6.61 -7.57
CA LYS A 9 3.24 -5.55 -7.32
C LYS A 9 3.41 -5.23 -5.84
N ASP A 10 2.31 -5.22 -5.07
CA ASP A 10 2.31 -4.86 -3.65
C ASP A 10 3.04 -5.90 -2.82
N ARG A 11 2.87 -7.17 -3.13
CA ARG A 11 3.62 -8.28 -2.55
C ARG A 11 5.13 -8.04 -2.61
N ARG A 12 5.65 -7.58 -3.75
CA ARG A 12 7.08 -7.34 -3.93
C ARG A 12 7.64 -6.29 -2.97
N TYR A 13 6.91 -5.23 -2.70
CA TYR A 13 7.33 -4.21 -1.74
C TYR A 13 7.48 -4.80 -0.34
N LEU A 14 6.50 -5.59 0.08
CA LEU A 14 6.48 -6.20 1.40
C LEU A 14 7.51 -7.33 1.57
N GLU A 15 7.82 -8.07 0.51
CA GLU A 15 8.86 -9.11 0.54
C GLU A 15 10.27 -8.52 0.59
N ASN A 16 10.51 -7.41 -0.10
CA ASN A 16 11.86 -6.87 -0.25
C ASN A 16 12.22 -5.81 0.80
N ASP A 17 11.26 -4.96 1.19
CA ASP A 17 11.50 -3.88 2.14
C ASP A 17 10.22 -3.50 2.89
N PRO A 18 9.77 -4.35 3.84
CA PRO A 18 8.60 -4.06 4.66
C PRO A 18 8.79 -2.82 5.54
N HIS A 19 10.02 -2.57 6.02
CA HIS A 19 10.34 -1.43 6.87
C HIS A 19 10.01 -0.10 6.22
N ARG A 20 10.34 0.06 4.95
CA ARG A 20 10.07 1.29 4.22
C ARG A 20 8.59 1.59 4.09
N THR A 21 7.77 0.55 3.90
CA THR A 21 6.31 0.68 3.89
C THR A 21 5.77 1.04 5.27
N LEU A 22 6.28 0.39 6.32
CA LEU A 22 5.89 0.66 7.71
C LEU A 22 6.31 2.08 8.14
N GLU A 23 7.51 2.52 7.80
CA GLU A 23 7.98 3.88 8.04
C GLU A 23 7.07 4.91 7.35
N GLY A 24 6.76 4.72 6.06
CA GLY A 24 5.83 5.59 5.34
C GLY A 24 4.44 5.63 5.96
N MET A 25 3.94 4.50 6.47
CA MET A 25 2.68 4.44 7.20
C MET A 25 2.72 5.25 8.52
N LEU A 26 3.80 5.12 9.29
CA LEU A 26 3.99 5.87 10.55
C LEU A 26 4.12 7.38 10.30
N ILE A 27 4.83 7.77 9.24
CA ILE A 27 4.93 9.18 8.83
C ILE A 27 3.55 9.72 8.44
N ALA A 28 2.78 8.98 7.67
CA ALA A 28 1.41 9.36 7.30
C ALA A 28 0.49 9.47 8.52
N ALA A 29 0.60 8.52 9.47
CA ALA A 29 -0.13 8.53 10.72
C ALA A 29 0.20 9.79 11.56
N TRP A 30 1.48 10.10 11.69
CA TRP A 30 1.93 11.29 12.39
C TRP A 30 1.37 12.57 11.75
N ALA A 31 1.42 12.66 10.42
CA ALA A 31 0.98 13.83 9.68
C ALA A 31 -0.51 14.15 9.86
N VAL A 32 -1.34 13.12 10.06
CA VAL A 32 -2.79 13.29 10.28
C VAL A 32 -3.21 13.11 11.74
N GLY A 33 -2.27 12.86 12.65
CA GLY A 33 -2.53 12.64 14.08
C GLY A 33 -3.30 11.35 14.37
N ALA A 34 -3.06 10.29 13.59
CA ALA A 34 -3.74 9.00 13.79
C ALA A 34 -3.07 8.21 14.91
N GLU A 35 -3.87 7.75 15.88
CA GLU A 35 -3.43 6.89 16.98
C GLU A 35 -3.46 5.40 16.63
N ASP A 36 -4.29 5.01 15.66
CA ASP A 36 -4.46 3.63 15.21
C ASP A 36 -4.25 3.53 13.69
N CYS A 37 -3.40 2.61 13.29
CA CYS A 37 -3.16 2.23 11.90
C CYS A 37 -3.57 0.79 11.65
N TYR A 38 -4.40 0.56 10.66
CA TYR A 38 -4.83 -0.78 10.27
C TYR A 38 -4.11 -1.19 8.98
N PHE A 39 -3.22 -2.16 9.08
CA PHE A 39 -2.58 -2.78 7.94
C PHE A 39 -3.45 -3.95 7.48
N TYR A 40 -4.24 -3.76 6.43
CA TYR A 40 -5.11 -4.79 5.89
C TYR A 40 -4.37 -5.60 4.82
N LEU A 41 -4.02 -6.83 5.14
CA LEU A 41 -3.31 -7.75 4.25
C LEU A 41 -4.27 -8.81 3.71
N ARG A 42 -4.27 -9.01 2.39
CA ARG A 42 -5.07 -10.08 1.79
C ARG A 42 -4.68 -11.46 2.34
N ASP A 43 -5.67 -12.32 2.45
CA ASP A 43 -5.54 -13.63 3.10
C ASP A 43 -4.55 -14.58 2.41
N GLU A 44 -4.38 -14.42 1.11
CA GLU A 44 -3.55 -15.28 0.26
C GLU A 44 -2.04 -15.02 0.39
N TYR A 45 -1.62 -14.13 1.30
CA TYR A 45 -0.22 -13.82 1.56
C TYR A 45 0.24 -14.22 2.98
N PRO A 46 0.20 -15.51 3.35
CA PRO A 46 0.56 -15.95 4.72
C PRO A 46 2.03 -15.67 5.07
N GLU A 47 2.95 -15.78 4.10
CA GLU A 47 4.37 -15.51 4.31
C GLU A 47 4.62 -14.03 4.60
N ILE A 48 3.95 -13.14 3.86
CA ILE A 48 4.03 -11.69 4.09
C ILE A 48 3.44 -11.34 5.46
N ARG A 49 2.37 -12.02 5.86
CA ARG A 49 1.80 -11.81 7.20
C ARG A 49 2.82 -12.12 8.29
N HIS A 50 3.55 -13.22 8.16
CA HIS A 50 4.58 -13.60 9.13
C HIS A 50 5.70 -12.55 9.19
N ILE A 51 6.21 -12.10 8.04
CA ILE A 51 7.19 -11.02 7.96
C ILE A 51 6.68 -9.77 8.70
N LEU A 52 5.45 -9.35 8.42
CA LEU A 52 4.88 -8.15 9.04
C LEU A 52 4.65 -8.31 10.55
N GLU A 53 4.25 -9.50 11.03
CA GLU A 53 4.11 -9.80 12.45
C GLU A 53 5.46 -9.63 13.18
N GLU A 54 6.54 -10.15 12.60
CA GLU A 54 7.90 -10.03 13.16
C GLU A 54 8.39 -8.58 13.15
N GLU A 55 8.24 -7.88 12.03
CA GLU A 55 8.73 -6.51 11.87
C GLU A 55 7.95 -5.50 12.73
N ILE A 56 6.63 -5.64 12.82
CA ILE A 56 5.81 -4.80 13.70
C ILE A 56 6.21 -5.02 15.16
N SER A 57 6.41 -6.28 15.57
CA SER A 57 6.88 -6.59 16.93
C SER A 57 8.25 -5.98 17.23
N CYS A 58 9.16 -5.98 16.25
CA CYS A 58 10.47 -5.36 16.38
C CYS A 58 10.35 -3.84 16.58
N ILE A 59 9.58 -3.17 15.74
CA ILE A 59 9.31 -1.72 15.81
C ILE A 59 8.69 -1.32 17.16
N GLU A 60 7.75 -2.11 17.67
CA GLU A 60 7.12 -1.89 18.98
C GLU A 60 8.13 -2.07 20.12
N THR A 61 8.97 -3.10 20.06
CA THR A 61 9.99 -3.39 21.07
C THR A 61 11.04 -2.29 21.14
N GLU A 62 11.46 -1.76 20.01
CA GLU A 62 12.41 -0.65 19.90
C GLU A 62 11.79 0.72 20.27
N GLY A 63 10.49 0.77 20.54
CA GLY A 63 9.78 1.97 20.97
C GLY A 63 9.59 3.02 19.87
N LEU A 64 9.66 2.61 18.60
CA LEU A 64 9.51 3.53 17.45
C LEU A 64 8.05 3.95 17.19
N VAL A 65 7.09 3.33 17.87
CA VAL A 65 5.64 3.56 17.73
C VAL A 65 5.02 4.24 18.95
N ALA A 66 5.70 5.22 19.56
CA ALA A 66 5.29 5.83 20.83
C ALA A 66 3.85 6.42 20.84
N HIS A 67 3.30 6.78 19.69
CA HIS A 67 1.99 7.47 19.58
C HIS A 67 0.99 6.75 18.67
N THR A 68 1.39 5.69 17.99
CA THR A 68 0.55 5.02 16.99
C THR A 68 0.57 3.51 17.21
N ARG A 69 -0.59 2.90 17.31
CA ARG A 69 -0.73 1.43 17.38
C ARG A 69 -0.92 0.87 15.98
N ILE A 70 -0.18 -0.18 15.65
CA ILE A 70 -0.29 -0.88 14.38
C ILE A 70 -1.13 -2.14 14.57
N HIS A 71 -2.20 -2.25 13.82
CA HIS A 71 -3.09 -3.40 13.82
C HIS A 71 -2.97 -4.15 12.49
N LEU A 72 -2.26 -5.28 12.48
CA LEU A 72 -2.26 -6.16 11.32
C LEU A 72 -3.59 -6.93 11.25
N ARG A 73 -4.30 -6.79 10.13
CA ARG A 73 -5.60 -7.43 9.88
C ARG A 73 -5.50 -8.38 8.70
N ARG A 74 -5.90 -9.61 8.94
CA ARG A 74 -6.06 -10.62 7.89
C ARG A 74 -7.29 -10.28 7.07
N GLY A 75 -7.11 -10.16 5.76
CA GLY A 75 -8.18 -9.85 4.82
C GLY A 75 -9.20 -11.00 4.70
N ALA A 76 -10.37 -10.67 4.15
CA ALA A 76 -11.47 -11.62 4.01
C ALA A 76 -11.31 -12.60 2.81
N GLY A 77 -10.24 -12.50 2.02
CA GLY A 77 -10.06 -13.29 0.80
C GLY A 77 -11.09 -12.97 -0.29
N ALA A 78 -11.56 -11.72 -0.33
CA ALA A 78 -12.59 -11.27 -1.26
C ALA A 78 -12.10 -10.06 -2.08
N TYR A 79 -12.23 -10.14 -3.40
CA TYR A 79 -11.87 -9.08 -4.34
C TYR A 79 -12.45 -7.72 -3.95
N ILE A 80 -13.72 -7.69 -3.55
CA ILE A 80 -14.42 -6.46 -3.20
C ILE A 80 -13.77 -5.68 -2.05
N CYS A 81 -13.03 -6.34 -1.17
CA CYS A 81 -12.32 -5.70 -0.07
C CYS A 81 -11.11 -4.85 -0.51
N GLY A 82 -10.78 -4.82 -1.80
CA GLY A 82 -9.89 -3.83 -2.41
C GLY A 82 -10.51 -2.44 -2.54
N GLU A 83 -11.84 -2.34 -2.52
CA GLU A 83 -12.55 -1.05 -2.43
C GLU A 83 -12.50 -0.55 -0.98
N GLU A 84 -12.15 0.73 -0.77
CA GLU A 84 -11.82 1.28 0.56
C GLU A 84 -12.92 1.11 1.60
N SER A 85 -14.19 1.33 1.24
CA SER A 85 -15.29 1.23 2.19
C SER A 85 -15.67 -0.22 2.52
N ALA A 86 -15.53 -1.14 1.56
CA ALA A 86 -15.68 -2.58 1.77
C ALA A 86 -14.57 -3.14 2.66
N MET A 87 -13.32 -2.66 2.48
CA MET A 87 -12.21 -2.98 3.35
C MET A 87 -12.49 -2.53 4.80
N ILE A 88 -13.02 -1.33 4.99
CA ILE A 88 -13.41 -0.81 6.30
C ILE A 88 -14.48 -1.68 6.96
N GLU A 89 -15.53 -2.07 6.23
CA GLU A 89 -16.54 -3.01 6.74
C GLU A 89 -15.90 -4.33 7.19
N SER A 90 -14.95 -4.86 6.42
CA SER A 90 -14.20 -6.07 6.77
C SER A 90 -13.34 -5.89 8.03
N ILE A 91 -12.65 -4.76 8.18
CA ILE A 91 -11.87 -4.42 9.38
C ILE A 91 -12.77 -4.40 10.62
N GLU A 92 -14.00 -3.90 10.49
CA GLU A 92 -15.00 -3.84 11.54
C GLU A 92 -15.68 -5.20 11.86
N GLY A 93 -15.27 -6.28 11.17
CA GLY A 93 -15.82 -7.63 11.37
C GLY A 93 -17.16 -7.87 10.66
N LYS A 94 -17.53 -7.00 9.74
CA LYS A 94 -18.73 -7.11 8.92
C LYS A 94 -18.42 -7.71 7.55
N ARG A 95 -19.48 -8.03 6.77
CA ARG A 95 -19.28 -8.36 5.35
C ARG A 95 -18.77 -7.14 4.60
N GLY A 96 -17.80 -7.34 3.71
CA GLY A 96 -17.18 -6.31 2.88
C GLY A 96 -18.09 -5.74 1.81
N TYR A 97 -19.20 -5.18 2.18
CA TYR A 97 -20.08 -4.46 1.25
C TYR A 97 -19.64 -3.01 1.15
N PRO A 98 -19.48 -2.46 -0.06
CA PRO A 98 -19.20 -1.04 -0.25
C PRO A 98 -20.29 -0.16 0.39
N ARG A 99 -19.87 0.97 0.97
CA ARG A 99 -20.77 1.96 1.54
C ARG A 99 -21.24 2.95 0.48
N HIS A 100 -22.46 3.47 0.65
CA HIS A 100 -22.91 4.62 -0.14
C HIS A 100 -22.10 5.87 0.21
N ARG A 101 -21.88 6.73 -0.78
CA ARG A 101 -21.24 8.04 -0.61
C ARG A 101 -22.20 9.16 -1.03
N PRO A 102 -22.29 10.29 -0.30
CA PRO A 102 -21.67 10.57 1.01
C PRO A 102 -22.30 9.76 2.16
N PRO A 103 -21.61 9.63 3.35
CA PRO A 103 -20.34 10.23 3.72
C PRO A 103 -19.13 9.52 3.10
N TYR A 104 -18.04 10.27 2.90
CA TYR A 104 -16.77 9.71 2.47
C TYR A 104 -15.99 9.14 3.67
N VAL A 105 -15.07 8.20 3.43
CA VAL A 105 -14.27 7.57 4.50
C VAL A 105 -13.42 8.57 5.29
N ALA A 106 -13.02 9.66 4.66
CA ALA A 106 -12.34 10.76 5.34
C ALA A 106 -13.22 11.49 6.38
N GLN A 107 -14.53 11.31 6.32
CA GLN A 107 -15.49 11.85 7.27
C GLN A 107 -15.97 10.77 8.26
N VAL A 108 -16.31 9.60 7.74
CA VAL A 108 -16.83 8.45 8.50
C VAL A 108 -16.21 7.16 7.96
N GLY A 109 -15.09 6.77 8.54
CA GLY A 109 -14.32 5.59 8.19
C GLY A 109 -14.43 4.47 9.23
N VAL A 110 -13.28 3.90 9.62
CA VAL A 110 -13.17 2.78 10.57
C VAL A 110 -13.74 3.19 11.93
N PHE A 111 -14.67 2.39 12.45
CA PHE A 111 -15.38 2.63 13.70
C PHE A 111 -15.98 4.04 13.82
N ASN A 112 -16.53 4.53 12.71
CA ASN A 112 -17.11 5.88 12.57
C ASN A 112 -16.12 7.04 12.81
N ARG A 113 -14.81 6.79 12.69
CA ARG A 113 -13.77 7.81 12.78
C ARG A 113 -13.31 8.26 11.40
N PRO A 114 -12.89 9.52 11.22
CA PRO A 114 -12.20 9.94 10.01
C PRO A 114 -11.03 9.01 9.70
N THR A 115 -10.91 8.56 8.47
CA THR A 115 -9.89 7.57 8.09
C THR A 115 -9.19 7.97 6.81
N LEU A 116 -7.85 7.98 6.84
CA LEU A 116 -7.00 8.08 5.66
C LEU A 116 -6.71 6.66 5.15
N VAL A 117 -6.95 6.42 3.86
CA VAL A 117 -6.68 5.13 3.22
C VAL A 117 -5.65 5.31 2.12
N ASN A 118 -4.61 4.51 2.14
CA ASN A 118 -3.55 4.52 1.13
C ASN A 118 -3.15 3.10 0.71
N ASN A 119 -2.78 2.95 -0.56
CA ASN A 119 -2.06 1.76 -1.03
C ASN A 119 -0.62 1.79 -0.52
N ILE A 120 -0.02 0.62 -0.33
CA ILE A 120 1.36 0.49 0.16
C ILE A 120 2.40 1.10 -0.78
N GLU A 121 2.19 1.05 -2.09
CA GLU A 121 3.08 1.70 -3.05
C GLU A 121 3.15 3.22 -2.82
N THR A 122 2.04 3.85 -2.47
CA THR A 122 2.01 5.27 -2.10
C THR A 122 2.85 5.53 -0.84
N LEU A 123 2.67 4.71 0.19
CA LEU A 123 3.41 4.85 1.45
C LEU A 123 4.90 4.57 1.30
N PHE A 124 5.27 3.61 0.47
CA PHE A 124 6.64 3.22 0.20
C PHE A 124 7.54 4.39 -0.27
N TRP A 125 6.99 5.34 -1.00
CA TRP A 125 7.74 6.48 -1.54
C TRP A 125 7.85 7.68 -0.61
N ILE A 126 7.09 7.72 0.48
CA ILE A 126 7.04 8.88 1.40
C ILE A 126 8.43 9.23 1.93
N ARG A 127 9.20 8.23 2.39
CA ARG A 127 10.56 8.44 2.89
C ARG A 127 11.47 9.11 1.87
N ASP A 128 11.55 8.57 0.65
CA ASP A 128 12.39 9.17 -0.39
C ASP A 128 11.98 10.59 -0.74
N ILE A 129 10.68 10.86 -0.77
CA ILE A 129 10.16 12.19 -1.07
C ILE A 129 10.57 13.18 0.03
N ILE A 130 10.57 12.76 1.30
CA ILE A 130 11.02 13.61 2.42
C ILE A 130 12.52 13.83 2.36
N GLU A 131 13.31 12.79 2.09
CA GLU A 131 14.77 12.86 2.07
C GLU A 131 15.31 13.62 0.86
N LYS A 132 14.71 13.44 -0.34
CA LYS A 132 15.23 13.94 -1.62
C LYS A 132 14.46 15.14 -2.18
N GLY A 133 13.30 15.43 -1.61
CA GLY A 133 12.40 16.47 -2.06
C GLY A 133 11.33 16.01 -3.08
N PRO A 134 10.21 16.75 -3.16
CA PRO A 134 9.12 16.41 -4.08
C PRO A 134 9.54 16.62 -5.56
N GLU A 135 10.42 17.55 -5.85
CA GLU A 135 10.95 17.80 -7.19
C GLU A 135 11.68 16.58 -7.72
N TRP A 136 12.53 15.96 -6.90
CA TRP A 136 13.21 14.71 -7.27
C TRP A 136 12.22 13.62 -7.69
N TYR A 137 11.15 13.43 -6.92
CA TYR A 137 10.14 12.40 -7.26
C TYR A 137 9.37 12.77 -8.53
N ASN A 138 9.04 14.04 -8.70
CA ASN A 138 8.36 14.52 -9.90
C ASN A 138 9.17 14.26 -11.17
N GLU A 139 10.48 14.48 -11.12
CA GLU A 139 11.40 14.26 -12.24
C GLU A 139 11.59 12.78 -12.65
N GLN A 140 11.15 11.84 -11.83
CA GLN A 140 11.24 10.40 -12.16
C GLN A 140 10.17 9.95 -13.17
N GLY A 141 9.16 10.75 -13.40
CA GLY A 141 8.11 10.46 -14.39
C GLY A 141 8.47 10.89 -15.81
N LYS A 142 7.60 10.58 -16.76
CA LYS A 142 7.68 11.02 -18.15
C LYS A 142 6.55 11.97 -18.48
N GLU A 143 6.85 12.95 -19.34
CA GLU A 143 5.89 13.95 -19.80
C GLU A 143 5.23 14.70 -18.62
N GLU A 144 3.89 14.66 -18.51
CA GLU A 144 3.14 15.30 -17.44
C GLU A 144 2.91 14.38 -16.21
N HIS A 145 3.55 13.19 -16.19
CA HIS A 145 3.41 12.23 -15.10
C HIS A 145 4.57 12.34 -14.11
N ALA A 146 4.25 12.16 -12.82
CA ALA A 146 5.22 12.23 -11.73
C ALA A 146 5.55 10.85 -11.16
N GLY A 147 6.82 10.65 -10.83
CA GLY A 147 7.29 9.51 -10.05
C GLY A 147 7.34 8.19 -10.78
N PHE A 148 7.42 7.14 -9.99
CA PHE A 148 7.48 5.75 -10.44
C PHE A 148 6.12 5.06 -10.34
N ARG A 149 5.96 3.99 -11.13
CA ARG A 149 4.89 3.01 -10.99
C ARG A 149 5.45 1.61 -11.08
N SER A 150 4.86 0.70 -10.34
CA SER A 150 5.16 -0.72 -10.43
C SER A 150 4.12 -1.42 -11.30
N TYR A 151 4.62 -2.22 -12.21
CA TYR A 151 3.83 -2.97 -13.18
C TYR A 151 4.00 -4.46 -12.94
N SER A 152 2.91 -5.19 -12.77
CA SER A 152 2.90 -6.64 -12.73
C SER A 152 2.87 -7.17 -14.15
N VAL A 153 3.99 -7.69 -14.63
CA VAL A 153 4.13 -8.17 -16.01
C VAL A 153 4.27 -9.68 -16.07
N SER A 154 3.39 -10.32 -16.81
CA SER A 154 3.39 -11.77 -17.03
C SER A 154 3.14 -12.10 -18.50
N GLY A 155 3.25 -13.39 -18.87
CA GLY A 155 3.00 -13.87 -20.22
C GLY A 155 4.23 -13.89 -21.11
N ARG A 156 4.06 -13.59 -22.41
CA ARG A 156 5.08 -13.76 -23.44
C ARG A 156 6.07 -12.59 -23.52
N VAL A 157 6.80 -12.36 -22.44
CA VAL A 157 7.91 -11.40 -22.37
C VAL A 157 9.19 -12.12 -21.97
N LYS A 158 10.36 -11.53 -22.25
CA LYS A 158 11.65 -12.15 -21.94
C LYS A 158 11.93 -12.23 -20.44
N LYS A 159 11.50 -11.20 -19.70
CA LYS A 159 11.74 -11.09 -18.26
C LYS A 159 10.43 -10.72 -17.56
N PRO A 160 9.55 -11.69 -17.25
CA PRO A 160 8.35 -11.41 -16.47
C PRO A 160 8.69 -10.99 -15.02
N GLY A 161 7.72 -10.44 -14.29
CA GLY A 161 7.89 -10.02 -12.92
C GLY A 161 7.42 -8.59 -12.68
N VAL A 162 7.62 -8.07 -11.46
CA VAL A 162 7.32 -6.68 -11.15
C VAL A 162 8.40 -5.77 -11.73
N LYS A 163 7.98 -4.79 -12.50
CA LYS A 163 8.83 -3.77 -13.13
C LYS A 163 8.52 -2.41 -12.53
N MET A 164 9.52 -1.79 -11.96
CA MET A 164 9.42 -0.39 -11.54
C MET A 164 9.94 0.48 -12.68
N ALA A 165 9.12 1.38 -13.15
CA ALA A 165 9.42 2.26 -14.26
C ALA A 165 8.79 3.64 -14.07
N PRO A 166 9.27 4.69 -14.79
CA PRO A 166 8.67 6.00 -14.74
C PRO A 166 7.16 5.98 -15.01
N ALA A 167 6.38 6.74 -14.25
CA ALA A 167 4.99 6.97 -14.61
C ALA A 167 4.92 7.65 -16.00
N GLY A 168 3.94 7.26 -16.81
CA GLY A 168 3.77 7.80 -18.17
C GLY A 168 4.48 7.04 -19.27
N ILE A 169 5.21 5.95 -18.97
CA ILE A 169 5.78 5.10 -20.05
C ILE A 169 4.67 4.38 -20.83
N THR A 170 4.94 4.13 -22.09
CA THR A 170 4.06 3.32 -22.93
C THR A 170 4.24 1.82 -22.66
N VAL A 171 3.22 1.02 -22.99
CA VAL A 171 3.31 -0.45 -22.92
C VAL A 171 4.46 -0.99 -23.77
N LYS A 172 4.73 -0.36 -24.92
CA LYS A 172 5.84 -0.73 -25.80
C LYS A 172 7.19 -0.56 -25.11
N GLU A 173 7.45 0.61 -24.54
CA GLU A 173 8.68 0.88 -23.77
C GLU A 173 8.80 -0.06 -22.57
N LEU A 174 7.70 -0.33 -21.84
CA LEU A 174 7.72 -1.28 -20.74
C LEU A 174 8.18 -2.67 -21.18
N ILE A 175 7.70 -3.14 -22.34
CA ILE A 175 8.09 -4.45 -22.88
C ILE A 175 9.53 -4.44 -23.40
N GLU A 176 9.93 -3.42 -24.16
CA GLU A 176 11.24 -3.37 -24.83
C GLU A 176 12.39 -3.12 -23.86
N ASP A 177 12.21 -2.20 -22.89
CA ASP A 177 13.28 -1.72 -22.02
C ASP A 177 13.34 -2.47 -20.67
N TYR A 178 12.21 -2.99 -20.17
CA TYR A 178 12.13 -3.60 -18.83
C TYR A 178 11.81 -5.10 -18.84
N CYS A 179 11.27 -5.65 -19.90
CA CYS A 179 10.82 -7.03 -19.99
C CYS A 179 11.49 -7.82 -21.10
#